data_13fed870a813559c0c576a29a9cdfb16
#
_entry.id   13fed870a813559c0c576a29a9cdfb16
#
_cell.length_a   1.000
_cell.length_b   1.000
_cell.length_c   1.000
_cell.angle_alpha   90.00
_cell.angle_beta   90.00
_cell.angle_gamma   90.00
#
_symmetry.space_group_name_H-M   'P 1'
#
loop_
_entity.id
_entity.type
_entity.pdbx_description
1 polymer ?
#
loop_
_entity_poly.entity_id
_entity_poly.type
_entity_poly.pdbx_seq_one_letter_code
_entity_poly.pdbx_strand_id
1 'polypeptide(L)'
;MRFKYLFLGLMIFILATSVTAISAADDYESLGDYTFDIPDGYHVLDKTDEMLSMQADDNHSVIVYKLDKISDFNELKNYVKTLGGEFGAEESFQSGNFNVTQGSYTLNDIQGLTYVCDDGSGSGIFVAHGLPASEDAPSPEDNPARVVVDSLE
;
A
#
# COMPACT_ATOMS: atom_id res chain seq x y z
N MET A 1 3.36 -6.78 16.22
CA MET A 1 4.68 -6.13 16.34
C MET A 1 5.39 -5.89 15.01
N ARG A 2 5.06 -6.60 13.96
CA ARG A 2 5.67 -6.46 12.62
C ARG A 2 5.29 -5.15 11.92
N PHE A 3 4.08 -4.63 12.13
CA PHE A 3 3.57 -3.40 11.52
C PHE A 3 4.32 -2.11 11.88
N LYS A 4 5.02 -2.05 13.02
CA LYS A 4 5.84 -0.89 13.39
C LYS A 4 6.92 -0.58 12.36
N TYR A 5 7.46 -1.61 11.73
CA TYR A 5 8.50 -1.48 10.72
C TYR A 5 7.93 -1.15 9.34
N LEU A 6 6.68 -1.56 9.05
CA LEU A 6 5.99 -1.26 7.82
C LEU A 6 5.75 0.24 7.64
N PHE A 7 5.21 0.90 8.68
CA PHE A 7 4.97 2.35 8.64
C PHE A 7 6.25 3.16 8.77
N LEU A 8 7.22 2.67 9.49
CA LEU A 8 8.55 3.29 9.52
C LEU A 8 9.18 3.22 8.12
N GLY A 9 9.00 2.10 7.42
CA GLY A 9 9.37 1.95 6.02
C GLY A 9 8.66 2.96 5.11
N LEU A 10 7.34 3.12 5.23
CA LEU A 10 6.55 4.10 4.47
C LEU A 10 7.04 5.53 4.71
N MET A 11 7.34 5.89 5.97
CA MET A 11 7.85 7.21 6.36
C MET A 11 9.26 7.47 5.84
N ILE A 12 10.14 6.47 5.84
CA ILE A 12 11.52 6.60 5.36
C ILE A 12 11.55 6.72 3.84
N PHE A 13 10.64 6.07 3.12
CA PHE A 13 10.60 6.04 1.67
C PHE A 13 10.25 7.39 1.03
N ILE A 14 9.35 8.15 1.62
CA ILE A 14 8.98 9.49 1.12
C ILE A 14 10.11 10.52 1.34
N LEU A 15 11.06 10.21 2.23
CA LEU A 15 12.21 11.09 2.52
C LEU A 15 13.49 10.69 1.78
N ALA A 16 13.55 9.53 1.15
CA ALA A 16 14.72 9.07 0.43
C ALA A 16 14.75 9.58 -1.01
N THR A 17 15.28 10.78 -1.21
CA THR A 17 15.66 11.30 -2.52
C THR A 17 16.81 10.47 -3.10
N SER A 18 16.62 9.96 -4.30
CA SER A 18 17.61 9.29 -5.17
C SER A 18 17.95 7.83 -4.81
N VAL A 19 17.13 6.90 -5.27
CA VAL A 19 17.58 5.54 -5.53
C VAL A 19 17.58 5.32 -7.04
N THR A 20 18.74 4.95 -7.57
CA THR A 20 18.88 4.53 -8.97
C THR A 20 18.06 3.26 -9.16
N ALA A 21 17.04 3.34 -10.00
CA ALA A 21 16.21 2.22 -10.39
C ALA A 21 17.09 1.09 -10.95
N ILE A 22 17.01 -0.08 -10.35
CA ILE A 22 17.63 -1.29 -10.86
C ILE A 22 16.54 -2.12 -11.54
N SER A 23 16.73 -2.36 -12.82
CA SER A 23 16.09 -3.34 -13.68
C SER A 23 14.78 -2.95 -14.37
N ALA A 24 14.71 -3.33 -15.66
CA ALA A 24 13.45 -3.40 -16.41
C ALA A 24 12.50 -4.31 -15.66
N ALA A 25 11.45 -3.73 -15.09
CA ALA A 25 10.44 -4.46 -14.36
C ALA A 25 9.62 -5.32 -15.32
N ASP A 26 9.35 -6.53 -14.94
CA ASP A 26 8.17 -7.23 -15.43
C ASP A 26 6.95 -6.38 -15.06
N ASP A 27 5.94 -6.34 -15.91
CA ASP A 27 4.73 -5.54 -15.67
C ASP A 27 3.90 -6.04 -14.48
N TYR A 28 4.32 -7.11 -13.82
CA TYR A 28 3.67 -7.74 -12.66
C TYR A 28 4.68 -8.22 -11.62
N GLU A 29 4.19 -8.40 -10.39
CA GLU A 29 4.95 -8.92 -9.26
C GLU A 29 4.13 -9.94 -8.46
N SER A 30 4.82 -10.65 -7.56
CA SER A 30 4.19 -11.61 -6.65
C SER A 30 4.63 -11.38 -5.20
N LEU A 31 3.73 -11.64 -4.27
CA LEU A 31 4.01 -11.63 -2.83
C LEU A 31 3.30 -12.81 -2.16
N GLY A 32 4.06 -13.83 -1.81
CA GLY A 32 3.51 -15.13 -1.41
C GLY A 32 2.76 -15.78 -2.57
N ASP A 33 1.50 -16.13 -2.34
CA ASP A 33 0.63 -16.77 -3.34
C ASP A 33 -0.16 -15.75 -4.18
N TYR A 34 0.02 -14.45 -3.94
CA TYR A 34 -0.67 -13.38 -4.63
C TYR A 34 0.17 -12.82 -5.76
N THR A 35 -0.46 -12.53 -6.90
CA THR A 35 0.15 -11.83 -8.05
C THR A 35 -0.64 -10.56 -8.35
N PHE A 36 0.03 -9.53 -8.85
CA PHE A 36 -0.57 -8.24 -9.17
C PHE A 36 0.29 -7.45 -10.14
N ASP A 37 -0.33 -6.51 -10.86
CA ASP A 37 0.34 -5.62 -11.78
C ASP A 37 1.06 -4.48 -11.04
N ILE A 38 2.19 -4.04 -11.61
CA ILE A 38 2.90 -2.85 -11.16
C ILE A 38 2.24 -1.63 -11.81
N PRO A 39 1.87 -0.59 -11.06
CA PRO A 39 1.33 0.63 -11.64
C PRO A 39 2.34 1.31 -12.57
N ASP A 40 1.85 1.90 -13.66
CA ASP A 40 2.66 2.62 -14.62
C ASP A 40 3.52 3.71 -13.94
N GLY A 41 4.81 3.75 -14.28
CA GLY A 41 5.75 4.72 -13.73
C GLY A 41 6.30 4.37 -12.34
N TYR A 42 5.89 3.25 -11.76
CA TYR A 42 6.43 2.75 -10.49
C TYR A 42 7.54 1.73 -10.71
N HIS A 43 8.49 1.72 -9.79
CA HIS A 43 9.61 0.79 -9.75
C HIS A 43 9.69 0.13 -8.39
N VAL A 44 9.95 -1.17 -8.37
CA VAL A 44 10.17 -1.91 -7.13
C VAL A 44 11.48 -1.41 -6.49
N LEU A 45 11.40 -1.00 -5.23
CA LEU A 45 12.55 -0.54 -4.45
C LEU A 45 13.05 -1.60 -3.48
N ASP A 46 12.13 -2.31 -2.84
CA ASP A 46 12.46 -3.35 -1.88
C ASP A 46 11.39 -4.43 -1.91
N LYS A 47 11.83 -5.67 -1.72
CA LYS A 47 10.97 -6.85 -1.68
C LYS A 47 11.48 -7.84 -0.66
N THR A 48 10.58 -8.29 0.19
CA THR A 48 10.77 -9.39 1.14
C THR A 48 9.69 -10.46 0.91
N ASP A 49 9.67 -11.50 1.71
CA ASP A 49 8.61 -12.52 1.65
C ASP A 49 7.23 -12.01 2.11
N GLU A 50 7.20 -10.88 2.81
CA GLU A 50 5.99 -10.32 3.42
C GLU A 50 5.61 -8.94 2.85
N MET A 51 6.53 -8.23 2.21
CA MET A 51 6.34 -6.84 1.79
C MET A 51 7.02 -6.55 0.45
N LEU A 52 6.37 -5.73 -0.35
CA LEU A 52 6.93 -5.12 -1.53
C LEU A 52 6.65 -3.61 -1.50
N SER A 53 7.68 -2.82 -1.76
CA SER A 53 7.55 -1.36 -1.87
C SER A 53 7.93 -0.89 -3.26
N MET A 54 7.16 0.05 -3.78
CA MET A 54 7.34 0.67 -5.09
C MET A 54 7.33 2.18 -4.97
N GLN A 55 8.04 2.86 -5.84
CA GLN A 55 8.08 4.32 -5.89
C GLN A 55 8.03 4.82 -7.34
N ALA A 56 7.38 5.95 -7.54
CA ALA A 56 7.42 6.74 -8.77
C ALA A 56 8.45 7.88 -8.66
N ASP A 57 8.80 8.49 -9.79
CA ASP A 57 9.79 9.58 -9.84
C ASP A 57 9.35 10.86 -9.10
N ASP A 58 8.05 11.03 -8.86
CA ASP A 58 7.43 12.14 -8.12
C ASP A 58 7.38 11.94 -6.60
N ASN A 59 8.08 10.92 -6.08
CA ASN A 59 8.07 10.50 -4.67
C ASN A 59 6.73 9.93 -4.18
N HIS A 60 5.81 9.58 -5.05
CA HIS A 60 4.66 8.78 -4.68
C HIS A 60 5.08 7.34 -4.45
N SER A 61 4.51 6.69 -3.45
CA SER A 61 4.86 5.31 -3.08
C SER A 61 3.63 4.41 -3.03
N VAL A 62 3.83 3.14 -3.38
CA VAL A 62 2.87 2.08 -3.15
C VAL A 62 3.54 0.97 -2.36
N ILE A 63 2.92 0.54 -1.28
CA ILE A 63 3.37 -0.58 -0.47
C ILE A 63 2.32 -1.68 -0.52
N VAL A 64 2.78 -2.90 -0.74
CA VAL A 64 1.98 -4.12 -0.68
C VAL A 64 2.50 -4.97 0.46
N TYR A 65 1.62 -5.41 1.33
CA TYR A 65 1.97 -6.21 2.49
C TYR A 65 1.02 -7.39 2.66
N LYS A 66 1.59 -8.58 2.89
CA LYS A 66 0.83 -9.79 3.15
C LYS A 66 0.28 -9.78 4.58
N LEU A 67 -1.02 -9.95 4.72
CA LEU A 67 -1.70 -10.10 6.01
C LEU A 67 -1.95 -11.57 6.29
N ASP A 68 -1.32 -12.11 7.33
CA ASP A 68 -1.64 -13.45 7.81
C ASP A 68 -3.05 -13.51 8.42
N LYS A 69 -3.52 -12.37 8.93
CA LYS A 69 -4.88 -12.16 9.43
C LYS A 69 -5.37 -10.78 9.06
N ILE A 70 -6.55 -10.71 8.47
CA ILE A 70 -7.19 -9.41 8.14
C ILE A 70 -7.35 -8.51 9.38
N SER A 71 -7.60 -9.10 10.55
CA SER A 71 -7.70 -8.36 11.82
C SER A 71 -6.43 -7.58 12.20
N ASP A 72 -5.27 -7.95 11.67
CA ASP A 72 -4.00 -7.29 11.96
C ASP A 72 -3.99 -5.84 11.45
N PHE A 73 -4.85 -5.52 10.47
CA PHE A 73 -5.06 -4.13 10.03
C PHE A 73 -5.55 -3.21 11.16
N ASN A 74 -6.33 -3.73 12.12
CA ASN A 74 -6.76 -2.94 13.28
C ASN A 74 -5.58 -2.57 14.21
N GLU A 75 -4.60 -3.44 14.33
CA GLU A 75 -3.36 -3.12 15.07
C GLU A 75 -2.58 -2.03 14.38
N LEU A 76 -2.50 -2.09 13.04
CA LEU A 76 -1.89 -1.05 12.22
C LEU A 76 -2.58 0.30 12.41
N LYS A 77 -3.92 0.35 12.32
CA LYS A 77 -4.68 1.59 12.55
C LYS A 77 -4.42 2.17 13.94
N ASN A 78 -4.39 1.34 14.97
CA ASN A 78 -4.10 1.78 16.32
C ASN A 78 -2.66 2.33 16.44
N TYR A 79 -1.71 1.68 15.81
CA TYR A 79 -0.32 2.16 15.80
C TYR A 79 -0.19 3.53 15.11
N VAL A 80 -0.80 3.71 13.93
CA VAL A 80 -0.80 4.99 13.21
C VAL A 80 -1.39 6.11 14.06
N LYS A 81 -2.49 5.84 14.78
CA LYS A 81 -3.08 6.80 15.73
C LYS A 81 -2.11 7.20 16.85
N THR A 82 -1.28 6.27 17.35
CA THR A 82 -0.27 6.62 18.38
C THR A 82 0.82 7.54 17.84
N LEU A 83 1.01 7.59 16.53
CA LEU A 83 1.94 8.48 15.84
C LEU A 83 1.30 9.82 15.42
N GLY A 84 0.04 10.04 15.78
CA GLY A 84 -0.71 11.25 15.42
C GLY A 84 -1.39 11.18 14.05
N GLY A 85 -1.43 10.00 13.43
CA GLY A 85 -2.15 9.78 12.18
C GLY A 85 -3.65 9.57 12.38
N GLU A 86 -4.41 9.77 11.32
CA GLU A 86 -5.86 9.60 11.29
C GLU A 86 -6.26 8.73 10.09
N PHE A 87 -7.32 7.95 10.28
CA PHE A 87 -7.99 7.22 9.20
C PHE A 87 -9.36 7.85 8.96
N GLY A 88 -9.71 8.03 7.68
CA GLY A 88 -11.01 8.49 7.26
C GLY A 88 -12.07 7.40 7.24
N ALA A 89 -13.23 7.73 6.68
CA ALA A 89 -14.31 6.77 6.46
C ALA A 89 -13.86 5.62 5.56
N GLU A 90 -14.37 4.43 5.85
CA GLU A 90 -14.09 3.22 5.08
C GLU A 90 -15.29 2.89 4.18
N GLU A 91 -14.98 2.42 2.98
CA GLU A 91 -15.94 1.90 2.01
C GLU A 91 -15.53 0.49 1.60
N SER A 92 -16.49 -0.36 1.32
CA SER A 92 -16.22 -1.74 0.88
C SER A 92 -16.79 -1.99 -0.51
N PHE A 93 -16.02 -2.72 -1.31
CA PHE A 93 -16.41 -3.15 -2.65
C PHE A 93 -15.77 -4.52 -2.96
N GLN A 94 -16.13 -5.09 -4.11
CA GLN A 94 -15.56 -6.35 -4.56
C GLN A 94 -14.64 -6.11 -5.75
N SER A 95 -13.44 -6.71 -5.71
CA SER A 95 -12.51 -6.75 -6.84
C SER A 95 -12.04 -8.19 -7.04
N GLY A 96 -12.39 -8.77 -8.19
CA GLY A 96 -12.16 -10.20 -8.43
C GLY A 96 -12.77 -11.07 -7.34
N ASN A 97 -11.96 -11.88 -6.70
CA ASN A 97 -12.36 -12.78 -5.61
C ASN A 97 -12.17 -12.15 -4.20
N PHE A 98 -11.77 -10.87 -4.13
CA PHE A 98 -11.45 -10.21 -2.87
C PHE A 98 -12.57 -9.27 -2.42
N ASN A 99 -12.87 -9.30 -1.12
CA ASN A 99 -13.62 -8.24 -0.47
C ASN A 99 -12.64 -7.14 -0.07
N VAL A 100 -12.79 -5.95 -0.66
CA VAL A 100 -11.87 -4.84 -0.46
C VAL A 100 -12.48 -3.81 0.46
N THR A 101 -11.75 -3.41 1.50
CA THR A 101 -12.06 -2.25 2.33
C THR A 101 -11.06 -1.14 2.03
N GLN A 102 -11.57 -0.02 1.53
CA GLN A 102 -10.82 1.17 1.17
C GLN A 102 -11.02 2.25 2.22
N GLY A 103 -9.95 2.97 2.58
CA GLY A 103 -10.02 4.13 3.46
C GLY A 103 -8.90 5.13 3.17
N SER A 104 -9.12 6.39 3.53
CA SER A 104 -8.07 7.39 3.50
C SER A 104 -7.27 7.40 4.80
N TYR A 105 -6.04 7.88 4.74
CA TYR A 105 -5.24 8.13 5.93
C TYR A 105 -4.39 9.40 5.79
N THR A 106 -4.05 9.98 6.93
CA THR A 106 -3.05 11.03 7.06
C THR A 106 -2.08 10.65 8.15
N LEU A 107 -0.80 10.93 7.95
CA LEU A 107 0.23 10.74 8.97
C LEU A 107 1.36 11.75 8.75
N ASN A 108 1.49 12.72 9.66
CA ASN A 108 2.42 13.84 9.51
C ASN A 108 2.21 14.58 8.17
N ASP A 109 3.26 14.66 7.34
CA ASP A 109 3.23 15.33 6.04
C ASP A 109 2.86 14.39 4.87
N ILE A 110 2.24 13.25 5.17
CA ILE A 110 1.83 12.22 4.21
C ILE A 110 0.33 12.03 4.26
N GLN A 111 -0.26 11.80 3.09
CA GLN A 111 -1.64 11.36 2.93
C GLN A 111 -1.72 10.24 1.90
N GLY A 112 -2.82 9.53 1.90
CA GLY A 112 -3.05 8.49 0.89
C GLY A 112 -4.30 7.66 1.13
N LEU A 113 -4.38 6.57 0.37
CA LEU A 113 -5.43 5.56 0.48
C LEU A 113 -4.84 4.22 0.92
N THR A 114 -5.62 3.50 1.68
CA THR A 114 -5.35 2.12 2.08
C THR A 114 -6.42 1.19 1.53
N TYR A 115 -6.04 0.00 1.16
CA TYR A 115 -6.90 -1.07 0.72
C TYR A 115 -6.55 -2.33 1.49
N VAL A 116 -7.55 -2.97 2.06
CA VAL A 116 -7.43 -4.29 2.67
C VAL A 116 -8.23 -5.26 1.82
N CYS A 117 -7.54 -6.18 1.17
CA CYS A 117 -8.10 -7.17 0.25
C CYS A 117 -8.19 -8.51 0.98
N ASP A 118 -9.39 -8.89 1.40
CA ASP A 118 -9.69 -10.14 2.09
C ASP A 118 -10.01 -11.22 1.06
N ASP A 119 -9.25 -12.32 1.06
CA ASP A 119 -9.44 -13.47 0.16
C ASP A 119 -10.56 -14.43 0.62
N GLY A 120 -11.22 -14.11 1.74
CA GLY A 120 -12.28 -14.93 2.33
C GLY A 120 -11.78 -16.07 3.23
N SER A 121 -10.46 -16.28 3.33
CA SER A 121 -9.87 -17.26 4.25
C SER A 121 -9.53 -16.66 5.62
N GLY A 122 -9.63 -15.33 5.74
CA GLY A 122 -9.19 -14.56 6.91
C GLY A 122 -7.77 -14.01 6.77
N SER A 123 -7.14 -14.26 5.62
CA SER A 123 -5.84 -13.71 5.20
C SER A 123 -6.04 -12.75 4.03
N GLY A 124 -4.99 -12.11 3.55
CA GLY A 124 -5.09 -11.25 2.38
C GLY A 124 -3.91 -10.32 2.19
N ILE A 125 -4.16 -9.24 1.48
CA ILE A 125 -3.19 -8.23 1.10
C ILE A 125 -3.63 -6.86 1.61
N PHE A 126 -2.70 -6.12 2.20
CA PHE A 126 -2.81 -4.70 2.46
C PHE A 126 -2.05 -3.93 1.39
N VAL A 127 -2.68 -2.93 0.80
CA VAL A 127 -2.06 -2.02 -0.16
C VAL A 127 -2.23 -0.59 0.34
N ALA A 128 -1.17 0.21 0.32
CA ALA A 128 -1.23 1.62 0.65
C ALA A 128 -0.53 2.46 -0.41
N HIS A 129 -1.18 3.53 -0.84
CA HIS A 129 -0.58 4.60 -1.62
C HIS A 129 -0.28 5.77 -0.70
N GLY A 130 0.90 6.35 -0.82
CA GLY A 130 1.34 7.51 -0.06
C GLY A 130 1.90 8.61 -0.97
N LEU A 131 1.55 9.86 -0.66
CA LEU A 131 2.02 11.07 -1.34
C LEU A 131 2.17 12.20 -0.32
N PRO A 132 2.95 13.26 -0.62
CA PRO A 132 3.05 14.43 0.24
C PRO A 132 1.66 15.06 0.50
N ALA A 133 1.38 15.46 1.73
CA ALA A 133 0.11 16.07 2.11
C ALA A 133 -0.13 17.45 1.47
N SER A 134 0.91 18.04 0.87
CA SER A 134 0.83 19.30 0.09
C SER A 134 0.31 19.12 -1.34
N GLU A 135 0.17 17.89 -1.80
CA GLU A 135 -0.29 17.55 -3.15
C GLU A 135 -1.76 17.12 -3.14
N ASP A 136 -2.42 17.31 -4.28
CA ASP A 136 -3.79 16.82 -4.44
C ASP A 136 -3.79 15.29 -4.58
N ALA A 137 -4.54 14.63 -3.71
CA ALA A 137 -4.69 13.19 -3.80
C ALA A 137 -5.50 12.80 -5.05
N PRO A 138 -5.07 11.77 -5.81
CA PRO A 138 -5.86 11.25 -6.91
C PRO A 138 -7.20 10.69 -6.40
N SER A 139 -8.19 10.64 -7.29
CA SER A 139 -9.45 9.97 -6.96
C SER A 139 -9.19 8.49 -6.64
N PRO A 140 -10.06 7.82 -5.87
CA PRO A 140 -9.88 6.41 -5.58
C PRO A 140 -9.76 5.51 -6.80
N GLU A 141 -10.41 5.87 -7.91
CA GLU A 141 -10.40 5.13 -9.17
C GLU A 141 -9.10 5.33 -9.96
N ASP A 142 -8.48 6.52 -9.83
CA ASP A 142 -7.23 6.88 -10.49
C ASP A 142 -6.00 6.63 -9.61
N ASN A 143 -6.21 6.09 -8.41
CA ASN A 143 -5.13 5.85 -7.46
C ASN A 143 -4.20 4.72 -7.93
N PRO A 144 -2.87 4.89 -7.94
CA PRO A 144 -1.94 3.83 -8.36
C PRO A 144 -2.11 2.51 -7.62
N ALA A 145 -2.43 2.53 -6.32
CA ALA A 145 -2.69 1.33 -5.56
C ALA A 145 -3.91 0.54 -6.08
N ARG A 146 -4.84 1.21 -6.80
CA ARG A 146 -5.99 0.56 -7.41
C ARG A 146 -5.60 -0.41 -8.52
N VAL A 147 -4.52 -0.14 -9.24
CA VAL A 147 -3.97 -1.07 -10.25
C VAL A 147 -3.59 -2.39 -9.59
N VAL A 148 -2.90 -2.33 -8.45
CA VAL A 148 -2.55 -3.52 -7.67
C VAL A 148 -3.80 -4.27 -7.23
N VAL A 149 -4.78 -3.55 -6.67
CA VAL A 149 -6.02 -4.15 -6.13
C VAL A 149 -6.86 -4.82 -7.22
N ASP A 150 -7.02 -4.17 -8.37
CA ASP A 150 -7.88 -4.65 -9.45
C ASP A 150 -7.26 -5.79 -10.27
N SER A 151 -5.93 -5.94 -10.23
CA SER A 151 -5.19 -7.03 -10.88
C SER A 151 -4.85 -8.19 -9.95
N LEU A 152 -5.23 -8.11 -8.67
CA LEU A 152 -4.87 -9.09 -7.65
C LEU A 152 -5.50 -10.47 -7.93
N GLU A 153 -4.65 -11.51 -7.98
CA GLU A 153 -5.01 -12.92 -8.17
C GLU A 153 -4.42 -13.83 -7.09
#